data_f664b95ccbbc59dabd0070f2ea095d0e
#
_entry.id   f664b95ccbbc59dabd0070f2ea095d0e
#
_cell.length_a   1.000
_cell.length_b   1.000
_cell.length_c   1.000
_cell.angle_alpha   90.00
_cell.angle_beta   90.00
_cell.angle_gamma   90.00
#
_symmetry.space_group_name_H-M   'P 1'
#
loop_
_entity.id
_entity.type
_entity.pdbx_description
1 polymer ?
#
loop_
_entity_poly.entity_id
_entity_poly.type
_entity_poly.pdbx_seq_one_letter_code
_entity_poly.pdbx_strand_id
1 'polypeptide(L)'
;MLKKKSTINDLIKECHRVAKSKGWWEELRNDGELIALMHSELSEALEAMRNHGKKGELAEELADCCIRIFDYCGSRKIDLEKALLKKIEYNKTRPYRHGKKF
;
A
#
# COMPACT_ATOMS: atom_id res chain seq x y z
N MET A 1 0.48 -4.12 19.03
CA MET A 1 1.88 -3.99 18.66
C MET A 1 2.27 -5.05 17.63
N LEU A 2 2.96 -4.64 16.58
CA LEU A 2 3.37 -5.56 15.53
C LEU A 2 4.48 -6.49 16.01
N LYS A 3 4.39 -7.73 15.62
CA LYS A 3 5.41 -8.74 15.89
C LYS A 3 6.31 -8.90 14.68
N LYS A 4 7.53 -9.43 14.89
CA LYS A 4 8.50 -9.64 13.83
C LYS A 4 7.97 -10.51 12.66
N LYS A 5 7.01 -11.40 12.94
CA LYS A 5 6.39 -12.28 11.93
C LYS A 5 4.96 -11.85 11.60
N SER A 6 4.70 -10.56 11.54
CA SER A 6 3.37 -10.06 11.19
C SER A 6 3.02 -10.41 9.75
N THR A 7 1.77 -10.84 9.53
CA THR A 7 1.24 -11.08 8.20
C THR A 7 0.81 -9.75 7.55
N ILE A 8 0.49 -9.79 6.27
CA ILE A 8 -0.07 -8.63 5.57
C ILE A 8 -1.36 -8.17 6.27
N ASN A 9 -2.23 -9.11 6.63
CA ASN A 9 -3.48 -8.74 7.32
C ASN A 9 -3.23 -8.15 8.70
N ASP A 10 -2.18 -8.58 9.41
CA ASP A 10 -1.78 -7.95 10.67
C ASP A 10 -1.35 -6.49 10.45
N LEU A 11 -0.58 -6.23 9.39
CA LEU A 11 -0.16 -4.87 9.03
C LEU A 11 -1.36 -4.00 8.66
N ILE A 12 -2.32 -4.55 7.94
CA ILE A 12 -3.55 -3.84 7.57
C ILE A 12 -4.31 -3.40 8.81
N LYS A 13 -4.50 -4.30 9.77
CA LYS A 13 -5.20 -3.99 11.02
C LYS A 13 -4.48 -2.88 11.78
N GLU A 14 -3.16 -2.97 11.88
CA GLU A 14 -2.38 -1.97 12.62
C GLU A 14 -2.40 -0.61 11.93
N CYS A 15 -2.21 -0.57 10.61
CA CYS A 15 -2.26 0.68 9.86
C CYS A 15 -3.61 1.38 10.02
N HIS A 16 -4.70 0.62 9.91
CA HIS A 16 -6.04 1.19 10.05
C HIS A 16 -6.31 1.66 11.49
N ARG A 17 -5.88 0.88 12.49
CA ARG A 17 -6.02 1.26 13.89
C ARG A 17 -5.29 2.58 14.17
N VAL A 18 -4.05 2.72 13.70
CA VAL A 18 -3.27 3.93 13.90
C VAL A 18 -3.93 5.12 13.20
N ALA A 19 -4.36 4.95 11.95
CA ALA A 19 -5.01 6.01 11.19
C ALA A 19 -6.28 6.51 11.90
N LYS A 20 -7.11 5.60 12.40
CA LYS A 20 -8.29 5.97 13.17
C LYS A 20 -7.92 6.75 14.43
N SER A 21 -6.89 6.31 15.13
CA SER A 21 -6.46 6.97 16.38
C SER A 21 -5.93 8.39 16.13
N LYS A 22 -5.50 8.68 14.90
CA LYS A 22 -4.97 9.99 14.53
C LYS A 22 -5.98 10.88 13.81
N GLY A 23 -7.25 10.47 13.77
CA GLY A 23 -8.33 11.32 13.27
C GLY A 23 -8.62 11.21 11.77
N TRP A 24 -7.92 10.34 11.05
CA TRP A 24 -8.11 10.25 9.60
C TRP A 24 -9.47 9.70 9.16
N TRP A 25 -10.20 9.07 10.06
CA TRP A 25 -11.50 8.46 9.78
C TRP A 25 -12.66 9.10 10.52
N GLU A 26 -12.46 10.33 11.04
CA GLU A 26 -13.54 11.06 11.71
C GLU A 26 -14.63 11.53 10.74
N GLU A 27 -14.26 11.73 9.48
CA GLU A 27 -15.20 12.10 8.44
C GLU A 27 -15.32 10.99 7.41
N LEU A 28 -16.46 10.94 6.73
CA LEU A 28 -16.68 9.98 5.65
C LEU A 28 -15.73 10.32 4.48
N ARG A 29 -15.04 9.33 4.00
CA ARG A 29 -14.07 9.48 2.91
C ARG A 29 -14.48 8.63 1.71
N ASN A 30 -14.39 9.19 0.50
CA ASN A 30 -14.75 8.46 -0.71
C ASN A 30 -13.55 7.71 -1.30
N ASP A 31 -13.86 6.66 -2.05
CA ASP A 31 -12.85 5.78 -2.61
C ASP A 31 -11.91 6.49 -3.58
N GLY A 32 -12.45 7.36 -4.42
CA GLY A 32 -11.65 8.10 -5.40
C GLY A 32 -10.58 8.96 -4.74
N GLU A 33 -10.94 9.67 -3.67
CA GLU A 33 -10.01 10.48 -2.91
C GLU A 33 -8.90 9.60 -2.31
N LEU A 34 -9.29 8.48 -1.71
CA LEU A 34 -8.33 7.59 -1.05
C LEU A 34 -7.35 6.98 -2.07
N ILE A 35 -7.83 6.58 -3.23
CA ILE A 35 -6.95 6.08 -4.30
C ILE A 35 -6.04 7.19 -4.83
N ALA A 36 -6.56 8.42 -4.98
CA ALA A 36 -5.74 9.56 -5.40
C ALA A 36 -4.60 9.84 -4.42
N LEU A 37 -4.84 9.67 -3.12
CA LEU A 37 -3.79 9.83 -2.12
C LEU A 37 -2.71 8.76 -2.22
N MET A 38 -3.05 7.56 -2.65
CA MET A 38 -2.05 6.52 -2.93
C MET A 38 -1.15 6.97 -4.09
N HIS A 39 -1.72 7.55 -5.14
CA HIS A 39 -0.95 8.11 -6.26
C HIS A 39 -0.02 9.22 -5.80
N SER A 40 -0.47 10.07 -4.87
CA SER A 40 0.36 11.16 -4.36
C SER A 40 1.61 10.64 -3.65
N GLU A 41 1.52 9.54 -2.93
CA GLU A 41 2.69 8.94 -2.27
C GLU A 41 3.70 8.40 -3.29
N LEU A 42 3.22 7.85 -4.41
CA LEU A 42 4.10 7.41 -5.48
C LEU A 42 4.79 8.60 -6.15
N SER A 43 4.08 9.73 -6.28
CA SER A 43 4.68 10.97 -6.80
C SER A 43 5.78 11.50 -5.89
N GLU A 44 5.60 11.40 -4.57
CA GLU A 44 6.64 11.78 -3.61
C GLU A 44 7.85 10.86 -3.70
N ALA A 45 7.63 9.55 -3.92
CA ALA A 45 8.72 8.62 -4.15
C ALA A 45 9.53 9.01 -5.41
N LEU A 46 8.83 9.39 -6.48
CA LEU A 46 9.46 9.84 -7.71
C LEU A 46 10.30 11.11 -7.47
N GLU A 47 9.76 12.07 -6.70
CA GLU A 47 10.49 13.29 -6.38
C GLU A 47 11.73 13.00 -5.52
N ALA A 48 11.65 12.07 -4.59
CA ALA A 48 12.80 11.67 -3.79
C ALA A 48 13.93 11.15 -4.68
N MET A 49 13.60 10.38 -5.70
CA MET A 49 14.58 9.88 -6.66
C MET A 49 15.17 10.99 -7.53
N ARG A 50 14.30 11.87 -8.05
CA ARG A 50 14.72 12.95 -8.98
C ARG A 50 15.61 13.98 -8.30
N ASN A 51 15.41 14.22 -7.04
CA ASN A 51 16.17 15.20 -6.27
C ASN A 51 17.37 14.59 -5.56
N HIS A 52 17.89 13.48 -6.06
CA HIS A 52 19.02 12.75 -5.48
C HIS A 52 18.79 12.34 -4.02
N GLY A 53 17.55 12.00 -3.70
CA GLY A 53 17.17 11.50 -2.39
C GLY A 53 17.94 10.25 -2.02
N LYS A 54 18.19 10.09 -0.73
CA LYS A 54 18.88 8.92 -0.22
C LYS A 54 17.99 7.68 -0.37
N LYS A 55 18.61 6.51 -0.52
CA LYS A 55 17.89 5.25 -0.67
C LYS A 55 16.87 5.03 0.45
N GLY A 56 17.17 5.48 1.69
CA GLY A 56 16.26 5.38 2.82
C GLY A 56 15.01 6.23 2.64
N GLU A 57 15.13 7.41 2.03
CA GLU A 57 13.98 8.28 1.77
C GLU A 57 13.02 7.64 0.77
N LEU A 58 13.55 6.98 -0.24
CA LEU A 58 12.72 6.24 -1.20
C LEU A 58 11.96 5.13 -0.51
N ALA A 59 12.62 4.38 0.37
CA ALA A 59 11.96 3.29 1.12
C ALA A 59 10.84 3.82 2.00
N GLU A 60 11.04 4.97 2.66
CA GLU A 60 10.00 5.61 3.47
C GLU A 60 8.80 6.01 2.61
N GLU A 61 9.03 6.60 1.44
CA GLU A 61 7.93 7.01 0.56
C GLU A 61 7.15 5.81 0.03
N LEU A 62 7.85 4.73 -0.28
CA LEU A 62 7.18 3.48 -0.69
C LEU A 62 6.39 2.88 0.48
N ALA A 63 6.95 2.94 1.69
CA ALA A 63 6.24 2.50 2.90
C ALA A 63 4.97 3.33 3.11
N ASP A 64 5.04 4.65 2.93
CA ASP A 64 3.87 5.51 3.05
C ASP A 64 2.77 5.12 2.07
N CYS A 65 3.15 4.77 0.84
CA CYS A 65 2.19 4.28 -0.14
C CYS A 65 1.52 2.98 0.32
N CYS A 66 2.33 2.03 0.80
CA CYS A 66 1.80 0.76 1.33
C CYS A 66 0.85 1.01 2.52
N ILE A 67 1.22 1.92 3.41
CA ILE A 67 0.38 2.25 4.57
C ILE A 67 -0.98 2.79 4.13
N ARG A 68 -1.02 3.64 3.13
CA ARG A 68 -2.30 4.13 2.61
C ARG A 68 -3.14 3.02 2.00
N ILE A 69 -2.50 2.10 1.27
CA ILE A 69 -3.19 0.94 0.70
C ILE A 69 -3.74 0.05 1.82
N PHE A 70 -2.92 -0.23 2.83
CA PHE A 70 -3.31 -1.10 3.94
C PHE A 70 -4.44 -0.47 4.77
N ASP A 71 -4.34 0.82 5.06
CA ASP A 71 -5.39 1.54 5.78
C ASP A 71 -6.71 1.48 5.01
N TYR A 72 -6.68 1.71 3.70
CA TYR A 72 -7.84 1.62 2.84
C TYR A 72 -8.45 0.21 2.91
N CYS A 73 -7.62 -0.82 2.76
CA CYS A 73 -8.09 -2.21 2.84
C CYS A 73 -8.72 -2.51 4.20
N GLY A 74 -8.15 -1.98 5.28
CA GLY A 74 -8.73 -2.13 6.60
C GLY A 74 -10.10 -1.48 6.70
N SER A 75 -10.24 -0.29 6.15
CA SER A 75 -11.52 0.44 6.19
C SER A 75 -12.63 -0.24 5.39
N ARG A 76 -12.27 -0.90 4.28
CA ARG A 76 -13.23 -1.57 3.39
C ARG A 76 -13.32 -3.07 3.60
N LYS A 77 -12.58 -3.59 4.58
CA LYS A 77 -12.54 -5.03 4.91
C LYS A 77 -12.13 -5.89 3.70
N ILE A 78 -11.14 -5.42 2.97
CA ILE A 78 -10.57 -6.13 1.83
C ILE A 78 -9.48 -7.08 2.33
N ASP A 79 -9.59 -8.37 1.97
CA ASP A 79 -8.57 -9.36 2.29
C ASP A 79 -7.45 -9.28 1.25
N LEU A 80 -6.56 -8.31 1.42
CA LEU A 80 -5.46 -8.07 0.49
C LEU A 80 -4.43 -9.21 0.49
N GLU A 81 -4.18 -9.82 1.64
CA GLU A 81 -3.25 -10.95 1.74
C GLU A 81 -3.67 -12.08 0.83
N LYS A 82 -4.94 -12.47 0.90
CA LYS A 82 -5.49 -13.53 0.06
C LYS A 82 -5.39 -13.15 -1.42
N ALA A 83 -5.74 -11.91 -1.76
CA ALA A 83 -5.67 -11.42 -3.14
C ALA A 83 -4.23 -11.44 -3.67
N LEU A 84 -3.26 -11.02 -2.85
CA LEU A 84 -1.84 -11.04 -3.21
C LEU A 84 -1.35 -12.45 -3.49
N LEU A 85 -1.62 -13.38 -2.58
CA LEU A 85 -1.18 -14.77 -2.72
C LEU A 85 -1.77 -15.39 -3.99
N LYS A 86 -3.05 -15.19 -4.21
CA LYS A 86 -3.72 -15.71 -5.40
C LYS A 86 -3.15 -15.10 -6.69
N LYS A 87 -2.90 -13.80 -6.69
CA LYS A 87 -2.39 -13.11 -7.87
C LYS A 87 -0.95 -13.54 -8.18
N ILE A 88 -0.12 -13.72 -7.17
CA ILE A 88 1.25 -14.19 -7.34
C ILE A 88 1.25 -15.57 -8.02
N GLU A 89 0.43 -16.49 -7.54
CA GLU A 89 0.33 -17.82 -8.15
C GLU A 89 -0.17 -17.76 -9.59
N TYR A 90 -1.15 -16.92 -9.86
CA TYR A 90 -1.64 -16.71 -11.22
C TYR A 90 -0.53 -16.16 -12.13
N ASN A 91 0.24 -15.19 -11.64
CA ASN A 91 1.33 -14.57 -12.41
C ASN A 91 2.39 -15.59 -12.82
N LYS A 92 2.65 -16.61 -12.01
CA LYS A 92 3.59 -17.69 -12.34
C LYS A 92 3.19 -18.46 -13.60
N THR A 93 1.89 -18.50 -13.91
CA THR A 93 1.37 -19.23 -15.07
C THR A 93 1.27 -18.38 -16.33
N ARG A 94 1.53 -17.08 -16.25
CA ARG A 94 1.40 -16.18 -17.39
C ARG A 94 2.62 -16.23 -18.30
N PRO A 95 2.43 -15.98 -19.62
CA PRO A 95 3.57 -16.01 -20.55
C PRO A 95 4.59 -14.91 -20.28
N TYR A 96 5.75 -15.03 -20.88
CA TYR A 96 6.84 -14.05 -20.75
C TYR A 96 6.32 -12.62 -20.95
N ARG A 97 6.59 -11.75 -19.97
CA ARG A 97 6.10 -10.36 -19.93
C ARG A 97 4.58 -10.25 -20.03
N HIS A 98 3.85 -11.30 -19.66
CA HIS A 98 2.39 -11.37 -19.76
C HIS A 98 1.90 -11.07 -21.18
N GLY A 99 2.74 -11.37 -22.20
CA GLY A 99 2.44 -11.06 -23.60
C GLY A 99 2.59 -9.60 -23.96
N LYS A 100 3.12 -8.78 -23.07
CA LYS A 100 3.25 -7.34 -23.30
C LYS A 100 4.67 -6.93 -23.58
N LYS A 101 4.83 -5.83 -24.33
CA LYS A 101 6.10 -5.26 -24.66
C LYS A 101 6.76 -4.59 -23.44
N PHE A 102 5.93 -3.93 -22.62
CA PHE A 102 6.36 -3.28 -21.38
C PHE A 102 5.22 -3.07 -20.40
#